data_619cf0c0a2d0b18bbb53e4ea7b5b5cf7
#
_entry.id   619cf0c0a2d0b18bbb53e4ea7b5b5cf7
#
_cell.length_a   1.000
_cell.length_b   1.000
_cell.length_c   1.000
_cell.angle_alpha   90.00
_cell.angle_beta   90.00
_cell.angle_gamma   90.00
#
_symmetry.space_group_name_H-M   'P 1'
#
loop_
_entity.id
_entity.type
_entity.pdbx_description
1 polymer ?
#
loop_
_entity_poly.entity_id
_entity_poly.type
_entity_poly.pdbx_seq_one_letter_code
_entity_poly.pdbx_strand_id
1 'polypeptide(L)'
;MVDLFVYDLAAKKTTRIDVRDGKPFTNDVVGHYVYGIEWSQDGTELLLNRTNRRQNVLEFAACRPETGRCRTVIHEEWPTGWIENSPERRFLKDGRRFVWASERNGWKNFYLYDLSGKLIAPLTASTTFEAGGIAHVDEARSLFFYTARDGDNPLKLQLHRVGLDGSGDARLTDPALHHTVNMSPDGRFFVDVAQAHDVPPTSRLVDSDGRIVAELAKSDTTRFDQLGLKKVEMITYTAADGKTTLRGLVHFPSTFDPARKYPTLVSVYGGPASGSNTANERFTLPNSLTEYGFLVVNLDSRAAPGLGKRALDSLYLKLGQTEIDDMAEGVKALWSRPYVDRTRVGIYGTSYGGYSALMELLRHPDVFAAASASSPPTDWRNYDTIYTERYMWTPEENAAGYDAGSAMKYAERLKGRLLLYYGTADNNVHPANSLQLIKSLQQAGKSFDLQVGPDQGHSGVNQQRMMEFFIDSLILDADVPDGARKTDHGGQRRQ
;
A
#
# COMPACT_ATOMS: atom_id res chain seq x y z
N MET A 1 9.94 -16.67 -19.63
CA MET A 1 11.42 -16.63 -19.50
C MET A 1 11.89 -15.30 -20.04
N VAL A 2 12.78 -14.61 -19.31
CA VAL A 2 13.42 -13.37 -19.75
C VAL A 2 14.89 -13.68 -20.04
N ASP A 3 15.38 -13.25 -21.19
CA ASP A 3 16.79 -13.24 -21.54
C ASP A 3 17.27 -11.81 -21.72
N LEU A 4 18.46 -11.51 -21.21
CA LEU A 4 19.07 -10.20 -21.27
C LEU A 4 20.27 -10.22 -22.22
N PHE A 5 20.39 -9.19 -23.06
CA PHE A 5 21.46 -9.07 -24.03
C PHE A 5 22.09 -7.68 -23.97
N VAL A 6 23.37 -7.61 -24.20
CA VAL A 6 24.12 -6.37 -24.45
C VAL A 6 24.60 -6.37 -25.88
N TYR A 7 24.40 -5.26 -26.61
CA TYR A 7 24.93 -5.06 -27.96
C TYR A 7 26.09 -4.05 -27.96
N ASP A 8 27.24 -4.51 -28.35
CA ASP A 8 28.43 -3.66 -28.54
C ASP A 8 28.37 -2.98 -29.93
N LEU A 9 28.25 -1.65 -29.92
CA LEU A 9 28.11 -0.83 -31.14
C LEU A 9 29.38 -0.84 -31.99
N ALA A 10 30.56 -0.89 -31.38
CA ALA A 10 31.86 -0.87 -32.08
C ALA A 10 32.17 -2.23 -32.68
N ALA A 11 32.04 -3.30 -31.90
CA ALA A 11 32.31 -4.66 -32.33
C ALA A 11 31.14 -5.26 -33.15
N LYS A 12 29.96 -4.60 -33.17
CA LYS A 12 28.71 -5.10 -33.79
C LYS A 12 28.35 -6.50 -33.31
N LYS A 13 28.54 -6.76 -32.02
CA LYS A 13 28.36 -8.07 -31.41
C LYS A 13 27.31 -8.02 -30.28
N THR A 14 26.43 -9.02 -30.28
CA THR A 14 25.50 -9.26 -29.17
C THR A 14 26.09 -10.29 -28.22
N THR A 15 26.10 -9.97 -26.93
CA THR A 15 26.46 -10.90 -25.83
C THR A 15 25.24 -11.17 -24.98
N ARG A 16 24.90 -12.43 -24.74
CA ARG A 16 23.86 -12.83 -23.80
C ARG A 16 24.41 -12.73 -22.39
N ILE A 17 23.66 -12.08 -21.51
CA ILE A 17 23.97 -12.00 -20.07
C ILE A 17 23.38 -13.23 -19.38
N ASP A 18 24.21 -13.99 -18.71
CA ASP A 18 23.79 -15.19 -17.96
C ASP A 18 23.25 -14.83 -16.58
N VAL A 19 22.00 -14.40 -16.58
CA VAL A 19 21.29 -14.00 -15.33
C VAL A 19 20.99 -15.16 -14.39
N ARG A 20 21.33 -16.42 -14.77
CA ARG A 20 21.07 -17.63 -13.99
C ARG A 20 22.33 -18.41 -13.60
N ASP A 21 23.50 -17.87 -13.86
CA ASP A 21 24.81 -18.51 -13.57
C ASP A 21 24.90 -19.94 -14.12
N GLY A 22 24.47 -20.13 -15.38
CA GLY A 22 24.47 -21.43 -16.06
C GLY A 22 23.41 -22.43 -15.57
N LYS A 23 22.58 -22.06 -14.61
CA LYS A 23 21.54 -22.94 -14.07
C LYS A 23 20.32 -23.03 -14.99
N PRO A 24 19.60 -24.14 -15.00
CA PRO A 24 18.37 -24.28 -15.76
C PRO A 24 17.27 -23.34 -15.25
N PHE A 25 16.30 -23.01 -16.10
CA PHE A 25 15.15 -22.18 -15.72
C PHE A 25 14.18 -23.01 -14.88
N THR A 26 14.19 -22.78 -13.55
CA THR A 26 13.28 -23.40 -12.58
C THR A 26 12.73 -22.34 -11.64
N ASN A 27 11.71 -22.71 -10.84
CA ASN A 27 11.05 -21.79 -9.91
C ASN A 27 11.98 -21.25 -8.82
N ASP A 28 12.95 -22.05 -8.37
CA ASP A 28 13.83 -21.71 -7.24
C ASP A 28 15.11 -20.97 -7.66
N VAL A 29 15.42 -20.93 -8.97
CA VAL A 29 16.63 -20.30 -9.47
C VAL A 29 16.41 -18.80 -9.66
N VAL A 30 17.32 -17.98 -9.12
CA VAL A 30 17.35 -16.53 -9.37
C VAL A 30 17.59 -16.26 -10.86
N GLY A 31 17.09 -15.13 -11.36
CA GLY A 31 17.03 -14.83 -12.79
C GLY A 31 15.76 -15.37 -13.45
N HIS A 32 14.77 -15.78 -12.64
CA HIS A 32 13.39 -15.95 -13.10
C HIS A 32 12.82 -14.59 -13.49
N TYR A 33 13.00 -13.59 -12.63
CA TYR A 33 12.73 -12.18 -12.90
C TYR A 33 14.01 -11.35 -12.77
N VAL A 34 14.10 -10.26 -13.54
CA VAL A 34 15.20 -9.30 -13.56
C VAL A 34 14.66 -7.89 -13.50
N TYR A 35 15.22 -7.06 -12.61
CA TYR A 35 14.76 -5.69 -12.33
C TYR A 35 15.94 -4.72 -12.24
N GLY A 36 15.66 -3.42 -12.37
CA GLY A 36 16.60 -2.35 -12.05
C GLY A 36 17.93 -2.44 -12.81
N ILE A 37 17.86 -2.72 -14.12
CA ILE A 37 19.02 -2.87 -14.98
C ILE A 37 19.64 -1.49 -15.22
N GLU A 38 20.91 -1.32 -14.84
CA GLU A 38 21.66 -0.08 -15.05
C GLU A 38 23.15 -0.35 -15.28
N TRP A 39 23.86 0.60 -15.85
CA TRP A 39 25.31 0.54 -15.95
C TRP A 39 25.96 1.00 -14.63
N SER A 40 27.10 0.36 -14.28
CA SER A 40 27.99 0.91 -13.25
C SER A 40 28.44 2.33 -13.65
N GLN A 41 28.81 3.16 -12.68
CA GLN A 41 29.17 4.57 -12.96
C GLN A 41 30.39 4.70 -13.88
N ASP A 42 31.29 3.72 -13.86
CA ASP A 42 32.43 3.64 -14.76
C ASP A 42 32.12 2.98 -16.12
N GLY A 43 30.86 2.53 -16.32
CA GLY A 43 30.40 1.91 -17.57
C GLY A 43 30.95 0.51 -17.84
N THR A 44 31.61 -0.13 -16.87
CA THR A 44 32.33 -1.42 -17.11
C THR A 44 31.47 -2.65 -16.79
N GLU A 45 30.48 -2.54 -15.96
CA GLU A 45 29.60 -3.64 -15.56
C GLU A 45 28.13 -3.27 -15.74
N LEU A 46 27.31 -4.26 -16.06
CA LEU A 46 25.85 -4.15 -16.04
C LEU A 46 25.34 -4.63 -14.67
N LEU A 47 24.68 -3.74 -13.95
CA LEU A 47 24.13 -4.01 -12.62
C LEU A 47 22.64 -4.35 -12.74
N LEU A 48 22.17 -5.32 -11.96
CA LEU A 48 20.77 -5.73 -11.98
C LEU A 48 20.37 -6.41 -10.67
N ASN A 49 19.08 -6.37 -10.36
CA ASN A 49 18.46 -7.22 -9.37
C ASN A 49 17.86 -8.44 -10.07
N ARG A 50 18.01 -9.62 -9.49
CA ARG A 50 17.40 -10.86 -9.97
C ARG A 50 16.77 -11.65 -8.84
N THR A 51 15.58 -12.22 -9.08
CA THR A 51 14.86 -13.01 -8.08
C THR A 51 14.50 -14.39 -8.62
N ASN A 52 14.21 -15.33 -7.72
CA ASN A 52 13.51 -16.56 -8.05
C ASN A 52 12.01 -16.27 -8.33
N ARG A 53 11.22 -17.27 -8.75
CA ARG A 53 9.79 -17.12 -9.09
C ARG A 53 8.96 -16.65 -7.89
N ARG A 54 9.20 -17.20 -6.70
CA ARG A 54 8.50 -16.84 -5.46
C ARG A 54 8.89 -15.47 -4.90
N GLN A 55 9.94 -14.85 -5.46
CA GLN A 55 10.45 -13.54 -5.07
C GLN A 55 10.78 -13.43 -3.56
N ASN A 56 11.20 -14.53 -2.97
CA ASN A 56 11.68 -14.61 -1.60
C ASN A 56 13.21 -14.73 -1.51
N VAL A 57 13.88 -14.80 -2.65
CA VAL A 57 15.33 -14.71 -2.81
C VAL A 57 15.64 -13.60 -3.80
N LEU A 58 16.47 -12.64 -3.40
CA LEU A 58 16.96 -11.53 -4.24
C LEU A 58 18.48 -11.55 -4.29
N GLU A 59 19.01 -11.38 -5.48
CA GLU A 59 20.43 -11.06 -5.67
C GLU A 59 20.60 -9.75 -6.43
N PHE A 60 21.43 -8.86 -5.88
CA PHE A 60 22.00 -7.77 -6.63
C PHE A 60 23.27 -8.29 -7.29
N ALA A 61 23.35 -8.22 -8.61
CA ALA A 61 24.42 -8.81 -9.41
C ALA A 61 25.11 -7.77 -10.28
N ALA A 62 26.41 -7.99 -10.54
CA ALA A 62 27.22 -7.24 -11.48
C ALA A 62 27.72 -8.18 -12.60
N CYS A 63 27.43 -7.82 -13.84
CA CYS A 63 27.68 -8.66 -15.03
C CYS A 63 28.66 -7.99 -15.98
N ARG A 64 29.60 -8.73 -16.49
CA ARG A 64 30.57 -8.27 -17.51
C ARG A 64 29.95 -8.36 -18.90
N PRO A 65 29.76 -7.26 -19.61
CA PRO A 65 29.11 -7.26 -20.91
C PRO A 65 29.86 -8.04 -21.99
N GLU A 66 31.19 -8.11 -21.90
CA GLU A 66 32.04 -8.82 -22.91
C GLU A 66 31.85 -10.35 -22.86
N THR A 67 31.63 -10.89 -21.66
CA THR A 67 31.55 -12.35 -21.42
C THR A 67 30.13 -12.83 -21.08
N GLY A 68 29.26 -11.92 -20.70
CA GLY A 68 27.92 -12.22 -20.20
C GLY A 68 27.89 -12.83 -18.79
N ARG A 69 29.04 -13.01 -18.11
CA ARG A 69 29.11 -13.62 -16.79
C ARG A 69 28.72 -12.63 -15.70
N CYS A 70 27.89 -13.08 -14.76
CA CYS A 70 27.50 -12.32 -13.59
C CYS A 70 28.20 -12.83 -12.32
N ARG A 71 28.35 -11.97 -11.35
CA ARG A 71 28.69 -12.29 -9.96
C ARG A 71 27.66 -11.70 -9.02
N THR A 72 27.35 -12.38 -7.95
CA THR A 72 26.49 -11.86 -6.88
C THR A 72 27.25 -10.83 -6.06
N VAL A 73 26.67 -9.66 -5.87
CA VAL A 73 27.17 -8.59 -4.99
C VAL A 73 26.49 -8.67 -3.63
N ILE A 74 25.15 -8.78 -3.62
CA ILE A 74 24.37 -8.97 -2.40
C ILE A 74 23.41 -10.13 -2.62
N HIS A 75 23.25 -10.96 -1.62
CA HIS A 75 22.26 -12.02 -1.55
C HIS A 75 21.36 -11.79 -0.35
N GLU A 76 20.05 -11.79 -0.55
CA GLU A 76 19.04 -11.70 0.49
C GLU A 76 18.00 -12.81 0.34
N GLU A 77 17.55 -13.35 1.46
CA GLU A 77 16.53 -14.38 1.52
C GLU A 77 15.55 -14.10 2.67
N TRP A 78 14.24 -14.29 2.38
CA TRP A 78 13.19 -14.16 3.38
C TRP A 78 12.19 -15.32 3.25
N PRO A 79 12.42 -16.45 3.95
CA PRO A 79 11.65 -17.68 3.74
C PRO A 79 10.17 -17.60 4.14
N THR A 80 9.80 -16.67 5.04
CA THR A 80 8.45 -16.53 5.60
C THR A 80 7.58 -15.51 4.88
N GLY A 81 8.09 -14.94 3.77
CA GLY A 81 7.38 -13.91 3.02
C GLY A 81 8.08 -13.66 1.68
N TRP A 82 8.01 -12.44 1.19
CA TRP A 82 8.65 -11.99 -0.05
C TRP A 82 9.73 -10.94 0.25
N ILE A 83 10.56 -10.63 -0.71
CA ILE A 83 11.57 -9.56 -0.64
C ILE A 83 11.17 -8.40 -1.56
N GLU A 84 11.54 -7.16 -1.19
CA GLU A 84 11.44 -6.02 -2.08
C GLU A 84 12.36 -6.22 -3.29
N ASN A 85 11.80 -6.18 -4.51
CA ASN A 85 12.55 -6.48 -5.75
C ASN A 85 13.54 -5.41 -6.16
N SER A 86 13.27 -4.17 -5.75
CA SER A 86 14.04 -2.99 -6.12
C SER A 86 14.36 -2.19 -4.88
N PRO A 87 15.15 -2.76 -3.94
CA PRO A 87 15.56 -2.06 -2.74
C PRO A 87 16.19 -0.71 -3.07
N GLU A 88 15.87 0.29 -2.26
CA GLU A 88 16.47 1.61 -2.43
C GLU A 88 17.98 1.52 -2.30
N ARG A 89 18.70 2.08 -3.28
CA ARG A 89 20.17 2.16 -3.26
C ARG A 89 20.65 3.53 -3.71
N ARG A 90 21.79 3.93 -3.17
CA ARG A 90 22.46 5.17 -3.54
C ARG A 90 23.98 4.94 -3.64
N PHE A 91 24.53 5.05 -4.84
CA PHE A 91 25.98 5.03 -5.02
C PHE A 91 26.63 6.30 -4.46
N LEU A 92 27.82 6.12 -3.88
CA LEU A 92 28.73 7.19 -3.52
C LEU A 92 29.46 7.68 -4.77
N LYS A 93 30.11 8.85 -4.67
CA LYS A 93 30.81 9.51 -5.79
C LYS A 93 31.96 8.68 -6.39
N ASP A 94 32.51 7.74 -5.63
CA ASP A 94 33.54 6.82 -6.12
C ASP A 94 32.99 5.75 -7.07
N GLY A 95 31.67 5.64 -7.22
CA GLY A 95 30.99 4.67 -8.07
C GLY A 95 31.13 3.22 -7.63
N ARG A 96 31.78 2.96 -6.48
CA ARG A 96 32.06 1.62 -5.97
C ARG A 96 31.34 1.30 -4.67
N ARG A 97 31.25 2.26 -3.75
CA ARG A 97 30.50 2.12 -2.51
C ARG A 97 29.05 2.56 -2.73
N PHE A 98 28.14 1.91 -2.06
CA PHE A 98 26.71 2.27 -2.13
C PHE A 98 25.98 1.94 -0.85
N VAL A 99 24.99 2.76 -0.52
CA VAL A 99 24.00 2.49 0.52
C VAL A 99 22.94 1.55 -0.06
N TRP A 100 22.58 0.54 0.69
CA TRP A 100 21.61 -0.48 0.35
C TRP A 100 20.55 -0.59 1.44
N ALA A 101 19.26 -0.54 1.05
CA ALA A 101 18.14 -0.81 1.96
C ALA A 101 17.90 -2.32 2.06
N SER A 102 17.70 -2.82 3.28
CA SER A 102 17.39 -4.23 3.52
C SER A 102 16.47 -4.42 4.71
N GLU A 103 15.59 -5.42 4.61
CA GLU A 103 14.66 -5.81 5.67
C GLU A 103 15.11 -7.10 6.39
N ARG A 104 16.37 -7.49 6.28
CA ARG A 104 16.94 -8.78 6.75
C ARG A 104 16.76 -9.09 8.24
N ASN A 105 16.54 -8.07 9.08
CA ASN A 105 16.24 -8.23 10.51
C ASN A 105 14.73 -8.12 10.85
N GLY A 106 13.88 -8.00 9.82
CA GLY A 106 12.44 -7.78 9.98
C GLY A 106 12.00 -6.31 9.95
N TRP A 107 12.95 -5.38 9.79
CA TRP A 107 12.73 -3.94 9.69
C TRP A 107 13.60 -3.37 8.58
N LYS A 108 13.10 -2.40 7.83
CA LYS A 108 13.91 -1.71 6.82
C LYS A 108 15.03 -0.95 7.50
N ASN A 109 16.27 -1.24 7.09
CA ASN A 109 17.50 -0.59 7.55
C ASN A 109 18.41 -0.29 6.37
N PHE A 110 19.44 0.54 6.59
CA PHE A 110 20.43 0.90 5.59
C PHE A 110 21.81 0.33 5.92
N TYR A 111 22.51 -0.13 4.91
CA TYR A 111 23.83 -0.75 5.00
C TYR A 111 24.74 -0.17 3.93
N LEU A 112 26.00 0.10 4.28
CA LEU A 112 27.03 0.53 3.32
C LEU A 112 27.80 -0.68 2.82
N TYR A 113 27.80 -0.88 1.51
CA TYR A 113 28.52 -1.94 0.79
C TYR A 113 29.49 -1.37 -0.23
N ASP A 114 30.41 -2.21 -0.71
CA ASP A 114 31.11 -1.98 -1.96
C ASP A 114 30.66 -2.98 -3.04
N LEU A 115 31.02 -2.70 -4.30
CA LEU A 115 30.69 -3.57 -5.44
C LEU A 115 31.35 -4.95 -5.42
N SER A 116 32.32 -5.22 -4.50
CA SER A 116 32.83 -6.58 -4.29
C SER A 116 31.86 -7.45 -3.47
N GLY A 117 30.82 -6.82 -2.87
CA GLY A 117 29.88 -7.46 -1.95
C GLY A 117 30.31 -7.38 -0.49
N LYS A 118 31.39 -6.65 -0.18
CA LYS A 118 31.84 -6.47 1.20
C LYS A 118 30.92 -5.48 1.92
N LEU A 119 30.32 -5.90 3.03
CA LEU A 119 29.65 -5.01 3.99
C LEU A 119 30.74 -4.16 4.68
N ILE A 120 30.65 -2.83 4.52
CA ILE A 120 31.55 -1.86 5.13
C ILE A 120 31.03 -1.49 6.51
N ALA A 121 29.75 -1.11 6.62
CA ALA A 121 29.10 -0.77 7.87
C ALA A 121 27.58 -0.97 7.80
N PRO A 122 26.92 -1.43 8.88
CA PRO A 122 25.49 -1.17 9.07
C PRO A 122 25.35 0.32 9.43
N LEU A 123 24.61 1.08 8.59
CA LEU A 123 24.35 2.50 8.86
C LEU A 123 23.23 2.68 9.86
N THR A 124 22.24 1.80 9.84
CA THR A 124 21.14 1.74 10.80
C THR A 124 20.93 0.30 11.28
N ALA A 125 20.38 0.12 12.48
CA ALA A 125 20.19 -1.20 13.09
C ALA A 125 18.91 -1.28 13.92
N SER A 126 17.85 -0.53 13.52
CA SER A 126 16.58 -0.56 14.23
C SER A 126 15.95 -1.94 14.20
N THR A 127 15.36 -2.33 15.34
CA THR A 127 14.55 -3.54 15.52
C THR A 127 13.13 -3.25 15.97
N THR A 128 12.71 -1.96 15.97
CA THR A 128 11.43 -1.49 16.49
C THR A 128 10.68 -0.55 15.55
N PHE A 129 11.35 0.00 14.54
CA PHE A 129 10.77 0.89 13.54
C PHE A 129 11.47 0.73 12.18
N GLU A 130 10.83 1.16 11.12
CA GLU A 130 11.37 1.14 9.76
C GLU A 130 12.13 2.43 9.44
N ALA A 131 13.28 2.30 8.80
CA ALA A 131 13.84 3.39 8.03
C ALA A 131 12.88 3.74 6.87
N GLY A 132 12.70 5.02 6.59
CA GLY A 132 11.88 5.51 5.49
C GLY A 132 12.65 5.51 4.17
N GLY A 133 13.31 6.63 3.83
CA GLY A 133 14.08 6.82 2.61
C GLY A 133 15.42 7.51 2.85
N ILE A 134 16.29 7.45 1.85
CA ILE A 134 17.58 8.15 1.81
C ILE A 134 17.31 9.64 1.54
N ALA A 135 17.61 10.50 2.52
CA ALA A 135 17.46 11.94 2.34
C ALA A 135 18.71 12.55 1.66
N HIS A 136 19.92 12.23 2.14
CA HIS A 136 21.16 12.75 1.57
C HIS A 136 22.38 11.93 2.01
N VAL A 137 23.44 11.94 1.19
CA VAL A 137 24.75 11.41 1.54
C VAL A 137 25.77 12.54 1.44
N ASP A 138 26.36 12.94 2.55
CA ASP A 138 27.43 13.92 2.59
C ASP A 138 28.76 13.21 2.79
N GLU A 139 29.42 12.89 1.69
CA GLU A 139 30.68 12.19 1.71
C GLU A 139 31.83 13.01 2.29
N ALA A 140 31.79 14.33 2.12
CA ALA A 140 32.83 15.22 2.64
C ALA A 140 32.89 15.24 4.17
N ARG A 141 31.73 15.14 4.82
CA ARG A 141 31.60 15.08 6.29
C ARG A 141 31.42 13.65 6.80
N SER A 142 31.40 12.64 5.90
CA SER A 142 31.12 11.24 6.20
C SER A 142 29.78 11.05 6.94
N LEU A 143 28.73 11.75 6.49
CA LEU A 143 27.39 11.70 7.07
C LEU A 143 26.36 11.12 6.11
N PHE A 144 25.41 10.39 6.69
CA PHE A 144 24.25 9.85 6.02
C PHE A 144 22.97 10.39 6.66
N PHE A 145 22.08 10.96 5.87
CA PHE A 145 20.79 11.46 6.31
C PHE A 145 19.69 10.55 5.75
N TYR A 146 18.77 10.14 6.61
CA TYR A 146 17.67 9.26 6.26
C TYR A 146 16.41 9.62 7.04
N THR A 147 15.26 9.20 6.54
CA THR A 147 14.02 9.30 7.31
C THR A 147 13.74 7.99 8.05
N ALA A 148 13.07 8.05 9.20
CA ALA A 148 12.68 6.89 10.00
C ALA A 148 11.28 7.08 10.61
N ARG A 149 10.59 5.98 10.87
CA ARG A 149 9.25 5.95 11.48
C ARG A 149 9.37 5.81 13.01
N ASP A 150 10.14 6.67 13.62
CA ASP A 150 10.42 6.68 15.07
C ASP A 150 9.86 7.90 15.82
N GLY A 151 8.81 8.52 15.26
CA GLY A 151 8.00 9.50 15.96
C GLY A 151 7.26 8.88 17.16
N ASP A 152 6.41 9.66 17.82
CA ASP A 152 5.57 9.15 18.91
C ASP A 152 4.53 8.11 18.47
N ASN A 153 4.36 7.95 17.13
CA ASN A 153 3.71 6.82 16.52
C ASN A 153 4.35 6.46 15.16
N PRO A 154 4.20 5.23 14.64
CA PRO A 154 4.90 4.72 13.44
C PRO A 154 4.45 5.36 12.12
N LEU A 155 3.44 6.25 12.11
CA LEU A 155 3.03 6.99 10.91
C LEU A 155 3.83 8.29 10.75
N LYS A 156 4.54 8.75 11.80
CA LYS A 156 5.33 9.99 11.80
C LYS A 156 6.77 9.72 11.36
N LEU A 157 7.12 10.24 10.17
CA LEU A 157 8.49 10.21 9.67
C LEU A 157 9.33 11.30 10.33
N GLN A 158 10.53 10.95 10.76
CA GLN A 158 11.55 11.80 11.33
C GLN A 158 12.78 11.84 10.45
N LEU A 159 13.52 12.96 10.44
CA LEU A 159 14.85 13.01 9.83
C LEU A 159 15.90 12.60 10.83
N HIS A 160 16.79 11.72 10.42
CA HIS A 160 17.97 11.26 11.16
C HIS A 160 19.26 11.61 10.43
N ARG A 161 20.32 11.70 11.20
CA ARG A 161 21.70 11.81 10.73
C ARG A 161 22.56 10.78 11.45
N VAL A 162 23.38 10.05 10.70
CA VAL A 162 24.31 9.04 11.20
C VAL A 162 25.62 9.11 10.42
N GLY A 163 26.73 8.70 11.03
CA GLY A 163 28.01 8.56 10.32
C GLY A 163 27.97 7.46 9.25
N LEU A 164 28.80 7.58 8.19
CA LEU A 164 28.96 6.51 7.21
C LEU A 164 29.64 5.24 7.76
N ASP A 165 30.08 5.29 9.02
CA ASP A 165 30.54 4.14 9.81
C ASP A 165 29.46 3.54 10.72
N GLY A 166 28.23 4.10 10.68
CA GLY A 166 27.11 3.71 11.52
C GLY A 166 27.12 4.31 12.92
N SER A 167 28.05 5.20 13.24
CA SER A 167 28.13 5.82 14.57
C SER A 167 27.33 7.12 14.67
N GLY A 168 26.92 7.48 15.89
CA GLY A 168 26.36 8.80 16.20
C GLY A 168 24.98 9.06 15.57
N ASP A 169 24.12 8.07 15.47
CA ASP A 169 22.73 8.27 15.00
C ASP A 169 21.99 9.26 15.91
N ALA A 170 21.39 10.28 15.28
CA ALA A 170 20.67 11.34 15.95
C ALA A 170 19.44 11.75 15.16
N ARG A 171 18.28 11.77 15.83
CA ARG A 171 17.06 12.35 15.30
C ARG A 171 17.15 13.88 15.29
N LEU A 172 16.81 14.52 14.17
CA LEU A 172 16.94 15.97 13.96
C LEU A 172 15.60 16.70 14.02
N THR A 173 14.48 15.99 14.09
CA THR A 173 13.12 16.55 14.01
C THR A 173 12.28 16.20 15.24
N ASP A 174 11.18 16.93 15.43
CA ASP A 174 10.27 16.75 16.58
C ASP A 174 9.42 15.47 16.44
N PRO A 175 9.54 14.49 17.34
CA PRO A 175 8.78 13.25 17.26
C PRO A 175 7.26 13.42 17.37
N ALA A 176 6.78 14.54 17.91
CA ALA A 176 5.35 14.83 17.98
C ALA A 176 4.72 15.19 16.63
N LEU A 177 5.52 15.45 15.59
CA LEU A 177 5.06 15.82 14.26
C LEU A 177 5.57 14.84 13.19
N HIS A 178 4.87 14.80 12.07
CA HIS A 178 5.33 14.15 10.84
C HIS A 178 6.13 15.16 10.02
N HIS A 179 7.26 14.76 9.48
CA HIS A 179 8.17 15.62 8.74
C HIS A 179 8.31 15.17 7.29
N THR A 180 8.24 16.13 6.38
CA THR A 180 8.67 15.96 4.99
C THR A 180 9.85 16.88 4.75
N VAL A 181 11.01 16.28 4.45
CA VAL A 181 12.27 17.01 4.39
C VAL A 181 12.83 17.06 2.97
N ASN A 182 13.44 18.18 2.62
CA ASN A 182 14.18 18.36 1.38
C ASN A 182 15.55 18.96 1.70
N MET A 183 16.59 18.13 1.54
CA MET A 183 17.97 18.52 1.85
C MET A 183 18.55 19.43 0.76
N SER A 184 19.34 20.43 1.18
CA SER A 184 20.18 21.21 0.25
C SER A 184 21.24 20.32 -0.42
N PRO A 185 21.68 20.63 -1.65
CA PRO A 185 22.68 19.80 -2.36
C PRO A 185 24.02 19.64 -1.61
N ASP A 186 24.36 20.61 -0.77
CA ASP A 186 25.57 20.57 0.08
C ASP A 186 25.35 19.95 1.47
N GLY A 187 24.12 19.49 1.75
CA GLY A 187 23.76 18.82 3.00
C GLY A 187 23.81 19.69 4.25
N ARG A 188 23.97 21.02 4.13
CA ARG A 188 24.10 21.92 5.29
C ARG A 188 22.78 22.39 5.86
N PHE A 189 21.72 22.37 5.05
CA PHE A 189 20.39 22.80 5.44
C PHE A 189 19.35 21.85 4.86
N PHE A 190 18.15 21.92 5.42
CA PHE A 190 16.97 21.32 4.81
C PHE A 190 15.73 22.19 5.03
N VAL A 191 14.82 22.10 4.09
CA VAL A 191 13.45 22.58 4.27
C VAL A 191 12.67 21.48 4.92
N ASP A 192 12.08 21.78 6.07
CA ASP A 192 11.23 20.88 6.84
C ASP A 192 9.77 21.34 6.75
N VAL A 193 8.87 20.45 6.35
CA VAL A 193 7.43 20.64 6.44
C VAL A 193 6.91 19.77 7.58
N ALA A 194 6.66 20.41 8.72
CA ALA A 194 6.21 19.76 9.95
C ALA A 194 4.69 19.86 10.09
N GLN A 195 4.02 18.75 10.36
CA GLN A 195 2.55 18.65 10.44
C GLN A 195 2.09 17.42 11.23
N ALA A 196 0.79 17.30 11.49
CA ALA A 196 0.14 16.06 11.91
C ALA A 196 -1.25 15.99 11.27
N HIS A 197 -1.97 14.89 11.43
CA HIS A 197 -3.32 14.74 10.87
C HIS A 197 -4.26 15.88 11.28
N ASP A 198 -4.05 16.47 12.46
CA ASP A 198 -4.84 17.57 13.04
C ASP A 198 -4.06 18.89 13.23
N VAL A 199 -2.77 18.92 12.84
CA VAL A 199 -1.88 20.09 12.90
C VAL A 199 -1.51 20.52 11.47
N PRO A 200 -1.96 21.73 11.03
CA PRO A 200 -1.64 22.24 9.71
C PRO A 200 -0.13 22.40 9.48
N PRO A 201 0.35 22.24 8.24
CA PRO A 201 1.77 22.28 7.92
C PRO A 201 2.41 23.65 8.19
N THR A 202 3.61 23.61 8.74
CA THR A 202 4.52 24.76 8.87
C THR A 202 5.83 24.39 8.18
N SER A 203 6.33 25.27 7.31
CA SER A 203 7.61 25.10 6.60
C SER A 203 8.72 25.88 7.30
N ARG A 204 9.87 25.24 7.51
CA ARG A 204 11.03 25.82 8.21
C ARG A 204 12.30 25.56 7.43
N LEU A 205 13.24 26.46 7.53
CA LEU A 205 14.65 26.23 7.18
C LEU A 205 15.37 25.75 8.43
N VAL A 206 16.02 24.60 8.35
CA VAL A 206 16.70 23.95 9.47
C VAL A 206 18.14 23.62 9.04
N ASP A 207 19.09 23.77 9.94
CA ASP A 207 20.49 23.36 9.67
C ASP A 207 20.68 21.83 9.84
N SER A 208 21.82 21.34 9.41
CA SER A 208 22.15 19.90 9.47
C SER A 208 22.35 19.35 10.90
N ASP A 209 22.26 20.20 11.92
CA ASP A 209 22.27 19.81 13.34
C ASP A 209 20.86 19.84 13.97
N GLY A 210 19.83 20.13 13.16
CA GLY A 210 18.44 20.18 13.61
C GLY A 210 18.00 21.51 14.24
N ARG A 211 18.81 22.59 14.11
CA ARG A 211 18.45 23.91 14.64
C ARG A 211 17.61 24.65 13.62
N ILE A 212 16.46 25.16 14.03
CA ILE A 212 15.60 26.01 13.18
C ILE A 212 16.30 27.33 12.94
N VAL A 213 16.57 27.64 11.68
CA VAL A 213 17.19 28.89 11.22
C VAL A 213 16.14 29.96 10.95
N ALA A 214 15.03 29.58 10.32
CA ALA A 214 13.93 30.48 10.01
C ALA A 214 12.60 29.70 9.82
N GLU A 215 11.50 30.34 10.18
CA GLU A 215 10.17 29.93 9.72
C GLU A 215 9.94 30.52 8.32
N LEU A 216 9.62 29.69 7.33
CA LEU A 216 9.44 30.11 5.94
C LEU A 216 7.97 30.37 5.60
N ALA A 217 7.08 29.51 6.08
CA ALA A 217 5.65 29.63 5.84
C ALA A 217 4.86 28.88 6.92
N LYS A 218 3.67 29.38 7.20
CA LYS A 218 2.68 28.76 8.06
C LYS A 218 1.33 28.73 7.36
N SER A 219 0.57 27.66 7.53
CA SER A 219 -0.75 27.53 6.93
C SER A 219 -1.72 28.57 7.51
N ASP A 220 -2.51 29.19 6.63
CA ASP A 220 -3.65 30.01 6.99
C ASP A 220 -4.89 29.11 7.08
N THR A 221 -5.46 28.97 8.27
CA THR A 221 -6.66 28.16 8.53
C THR A 221 -7.96 28.98 8.53
N THR A 222 -7.91 30.28 8.23
CA THR A 222 -9.07 31.16 8.28
C THR A 222 -10.25 30.59 7.48
N ARG A 223 -10.00 30.10 6.27
CA ARG A 223 -11.05 29.52 5.43
C ARG A 223 -11.61 28.21 5.99
N PHE A 224 -10.75 27.38 6.59
CA PHE A 224 -11.14 26.15 7.26
C PHE A 224 -12.15 26.43 8.39
N ASP A 225 -11.83 27.41 9.23
CA ASP A 225 -12.66 27.80 10.37
C ASP A 225 -13.98 28.47 9.91
N GLN A 226 -13.93 29.34 8.89
CA GLN A 226 -15.12 29.98 8.31
C GLN A 226 -16.12 28.99 7.72
N LEU A 227 -15.62 27.88 7.15
CA LEU A 227 -16.46 26.81 6.59
C LEU A 227 -16.97 25.82 7.67
N GLY A 228 -16.58 26.00 8.94
CA GLY A 228 -16.97 25.12 10.03
C GLY A 228 -16.43 23.69 9.88
N LEU A 229 -15.36 23.50 9.09
CA LEU A 229 -14.78 22.19 8.86
C LEU A 229 -14.27 21.58 10.17
N LYS A 230 -14.36 20.26 10.28
CA LYS A 230 -13.88 19.54 11.45
C LYS A 230 -12.52 18.91 11.14
N LYS A 231 -11.60 18.97 12.10
CA LYS A 231 -10.34 18.23 12.00
C LYS A 231 -10.61 16.73 11.93
N VAL A 232 -9.81 16.04 11.15
CA VAL A 232 -9.82 14.57 11.07
C VAL A 232 -9.34 14.00 12.40
N GLU A 233 -9.96 12.94 12.87
CA GLU A 233 -9.60 12.27 14.13
C GLU A 233 -8.82 10.99 13.85
N MET A 234 -7.68 10.82 14.53
CA MET A 234 -6.95 9.55 14.55
C MET A 234 -7.54 8.63 15.60
N ILE A 235 -7.84 7.40 15.19
CA ILE A 235 -8.29 6.33 16.10
C ILE A 235 -7.27 5.21 16.14
N THR A 236 -7.30 4.43 17.22
CA THR A 236 -6.56 3.16 17.34
C THR A 236 -7.51 2.02 17.64
N TYR A 237 -7.16 0.84 17.15
CA TYR A 237 -7.90 -0.39 17.41
C TYR A 237 -6.98 -1.61 17.34
N THR A 238 -7.48 -2.74 17.84
CA THR A 238 -6.73 -4.00 17.83
C THR A 238 -7.10 -4.79 16.57
N ALA A 239 -6.10 -5.27 15.86
CA ALA A 239 -6.26 -6.15 14.69
C ALA A 239 -6.95 -7.48 15.06
N ALA A 240 -7.39 -8.24 14.07
CA ALA A 240 -8.01 -9.54 14.24
C ALA A 240 -7.13 -10.60 14.95
N ASP A 241 -5.82 -10.37 15.03
CA ASP A 241 -4.91 -11.21 15.82
C ASP A 241 -4.97 -10.99 17.33
N GLY A 242 -5.76 -10.02 17.80
CA GLY A 242 -5.95 -9.68 19.21
C GLY A 242 -4.78 -8.96 19.88
N LYS A 243 -3.75 -8.53 19.13
CA LYS A 243 -2.52 -7.93 19.70
C LYS A 243 -1.94 -6.76 18.93
N THR A 244 -2.02 -6.76 17.60
CA THR A 244 -1.44 -5.69 16.76
C THR A 244 -2.29 -4.44 16.88
N THR A 245 -1.68 -3.31 17.23
CA THR A 245 -2.36 -2.01 17.23
C THR A 245 -2.36 -1.42 15.82
N LEU A 246 -3.55 -1.18 15.30
CA LEU A 246 -3.79 -0.54 14.02
C LEU A 246 -4.39 0.86 14.23
N ARG A 247 -4.41 1.65 13.15
CA ARG A 247 -4.90 3.02 13.18
C ARG A 247 -5.91 3.28 12.07
N GLY A 248 -6.70 4.32 12.28
CA GLY A 248 -7.64 4.80 11.27
C GLY A 248 -7.85 6.30 11.38
N LEU A 249 -8.40 6.89 10.33
CA LEU A 249 -8.81 8.29 10.29
C LEU A 249 -10.33 8.35 10.18
N VAL A 250 -10.96 9.24 10.97
CA VAL A 250 -12.38 9.52 10.91
C VAL A 250 -12.58 10.96 10.44
N HIS A 251 -13.31 11.12 9.35
CA HIS A 251 -13.69 12.40 8.77
C HIS A 251 -15.15 12.69 9.11
N PHE A 252 -15.41 13.91 9.55
CA PHE A 252 -16.73 14.37 9.99
C PHE A 252 -17.33 15.39 9.02
N PRO A 253 -18.66 15.44 8.86
CA PRO A 253 -19.31 16.53 8.13
C PRO A 253 -19.12 17.87 8.86
N SER A 254 -19.18 18.97 8.11
CA SER A 254 -19.09 20.33 8.67
C SER A 254 -20.17 20.59 9.74
N THR A 255 -21.35 19.97 9.56
CA THR A 255 -22.52 20.06 10.44
C THR A 255 -22.60 18.90 11.45
N PHE A 256 -21.46 18.28 11.82
CA PHE A 256 -21.43 17.16 12.74
C PHE A 256 -22.04 17.50 14.10
N ASP A 257 -22.99 16.67 14.53
CA ASP A 257 -23.66 16.72 15.84
C ASP A 257 -23.51 15.36 16.54
N PRO A 258 -22.80 15.25 17.67
CA PRO A 258 -22.58 13.99 18.37
C PRO A 258 -23.86 13.34 18.93
N ALA A 259 -24.98 14.05 18.98
CA ALA A 259 -26.28 13.51 19.40
C ALA A 259 -27.03 12.76 18.28
N ARG A 260 -26.58 12.92 17.03
CA ARG A 260 -27.16 12.24 15.85
C ARG A 260 -26.40 10.96 15.52
N LYS A 261 -27.07 10.01 14.88
CA LYS A 261 -26.42 8.81 14.31
C LYS A 261 -26.15 9.00 12.82
N TYR A 262 -24.95 8.62 12.42
CA TYR A 262 -24.47 8.75 11.04
C TYR A 262 -24.19 7.39 10.44
N PRO A 263 -24.57 7.16 9.16
CA PRO A 263 -24.02 6.08 8.36
C PRO A 263 -22.53 6.32 8.13
N THR A 264 -21.78 5.24 7.94
CA THR A 264 -20.32 5.30 7.77
C THR A 264 -19.92 4.74 6.40
N LEU A 265 -19.03 5.43 5.68
CA LEU A 265 -18.38 4.95 4.48
C LEU A 265 -16.90 4.66 4.74
N VAL A 266 -16.49 3.43 4.52
CA VAL A 266 -15.07 3.03 4.57
C VAL A 266 -14.47 3.21 3.18
N SER A 267 -13.44 4.05 3.08
CA SER A 267 -12.62 4.21 1.87
C SER A 267 -11.42 3.29 1.99
N VAL A 268 -11.30 2.29 1.12
CA VAL A 268 -10.29 1.24 1.26
C VAL A 268 -9.43 1.04 0.01
N TYR A 269 -8.18 0.64 0.23
CA TYR A 269 -7.37 -0.06 -0.76
C TYR A 269 -6.98 -1.46 -0.23
N GLY A 270 -6.23 -1.56 0.86
CA GLY A 270 -5.95 -2.79 1.59
C GLY A 270 -4.84 -3.67 1.00
N GLY A 271 -4.26 -3.31 -0.16
CA GLY A 271 -3.20 -4.11 -0.79
C GLY A 271 -1.89 -4.10 0.01
N PRO A 272 -1.07 -5.17 -0.09
CA PRO A 272 0.17 -5.30 0.68
C PRO A 272 1.14 -4.13 0.50
N ALA A 273 1.66 -3.62 1.60
CA ALA A 273 2.60 -2.49 1.68
C ALA A 273 2.10 -1.18 1.02
N SER A 274 0.80 -1.05 0.76
CA SER A 274 0.20 0.16 0.18
C SER A 274 -0.20 1.16 1.26
N GLY A 275 0.21 2.42 1.10
CA GLY A 275 -0.24 3.56 1.93
C GLY A 275 -1.51 4.23 1.40
N SER A 276 -2.20 3.68 0.40
CA SER A 276 -3.42 4.25 -0.18
C SER A 276 -4.62 4.00 0.73
N ASN A 277 -5.36 5.06 1.05
CA ASN A 277 -6.55 5.03 1.90
C ASN A 277 -6.31 4.43 3.31
N THR A 278 -5.11 4.63 3.83
CA THR A 278 -4.70 4.25 5.20
C THR A 278 -4.65 5.46 6.11
N ALA A 279 -4.50 5.23 7.41
CA ALA A 279 -4.16 6.28 8.35
C ALA A 279 -2.81 6.93 7.98
N ASN A 280 -2.70 8.24 8.18
CA ASN A 280 -1.46 8.98 7.98
C ASN A 280 -1.44 10.22 8.87
N GLU A 281 -0.26 10.78 9.08
CA GLU A 281 -0.03 11.95 9.93
C GLU A 281 0.19 13.23 9.11
N ARG A 282 -0.39 13.30 7.92
CA ARG A 282 -0.43 14.53 7.14
C ARG A 282 -1.75 15.25 7.36
N PHE A 283 -1.69 16.56 7.55
CA PHE A 283 -2.90 17.38 7.65
C PHE A 283 -3.70 17.28 6.35
N THR A 284 -4.95 16.86 6.47
CA THR A 284 -5.87 16.78 5.34
C THR A 284 -7.19 17.48 5.67
N LEU A 285 -7.81 18.03 4.64
CA LEU A 285 -9.20 18.47 4.76
C LEU A 285 -10.12 17.26 4.98
N PRO A 286 -11.24 17.42 5.66
CA PRO A 286 -12.27 16.37 5.72
C PRO A 286 -12.63 15.88 4.31
N ASN A 287 -12.91 14.60 4.19
CA ASN A 287 -13.35 14.04 2.91
C ASN A 287 -14.71 14.65 2.53
N SER A 288 -14.82 15.17 1.29
CA SER A 288 -16.04 15.85 0.82
C SER A 288 -17.31 14.98 0.83
N LEU A 289 -17.16 13.66 0.83
CA LEU A 289 -18.32 12.74 0.93
C LEU A 289 -19.03 12.85 2.29
N THR A 290 -18.37 13.40 3.31
CA THR A 290 -19.02 13.68 4.61
C THR A 290 -20.19 14.64 4.49
N GLU A 291 -20.15 15.57 3.53
CA GLU A 291 -21.21 16.57 3.34
C GLU A 291 -22.54 15.97 2.80
N TYR A 292 -22.52 14.71 2.36
CA TYR A 292 -23.74 13.96 2.10
C TYR A 292 -24.37 13.32 3.36
N GLY A 293 -23.81 13.61 4.54
CA GLY A 293 -24.34 13.13 5.82
C GLY A 293 -23.72 11.81 6.31
N PHE A 294 -22.55 11.46 5.81
CA PHE A 294 -21.78 10.29 6.23
C PHE A 294 -20.61 10.66 7.16
N LEU A 295 -20.20 9.72 7.99
CA LEU A 295 -18.80 9.64 8.41
C LEU A 295 -18.01 8.95 7.31
N VAL A 296 -16.79 9.41 7.03
CA VAL A 296 -15.88 8.70 6.12
C VAL A 296 -14.67 8.25 6.92
N VAL A 297 -14.28 6.99 6.77
CA VAL A 297 -13.14 6.43 7.51
C VAL A 297 -12.13 5.77 6.58
N ASN A 298 -10.85 5.90 6.94
CA ASN A 298 -9.75 5.12 6.39
C ASN A 298 -9.22 4.24 7.52
N LEU A 299 -9.07 2.96 7.27
CA LEU A 299 -8.62 1.98 8.27
C LEU A 299 -7.37 1.27 7.78
N ASP A 300 -6.39 1.12 8.67
CA ASP A 300 -5.23 0.29 8.42
C ASP A 300 -5.60 -1.20 8.51
N SER A 301 -4.76 -2.02 7.98
CA SER A 301 -4.67 -3.45 8.29
C SER A 301 -3.20 -3.79 8.49
N ARG A 302 -2.87 -5.02 8.82
CA ARG A 302 -1.48 -5.48 8.86
C ARG A 302 -0.79 -5.44 7.48
N ALA A 303 -1.53 -5.13 6.41
CA ALA A 303 -0.99 -4.82 5.09
C ALA A 303 -0.38 -3.41 4.99
N ALA A 304 -0.70 -2.49 5.91
CA ALA A 304 -0.23 -1.11 5.88
C ALA A 304 1.29 -1.02 6.11
N PRO A 305 1.99 -0.03 5.50
CA PRO A 305 3.41 0.18 5.72
C PRO A 305 3.69 0.69 7.14
N GLY A 306 4.93 0.50 7.62
CA GLY A 306 5.39 1.04 8.90
C GLY A 306 5.22 0.08 10.10
N LEU A 307 4.66 -1.10 9.87
CA LEU A 307 4.43 -2.11 10.92
C LEU A 307 5.52 -3.19 10.95
N GLY A 308 6.53 -3.07 10.09
CA GLY A 308 7.60 -4.04 9.95
C GLY A 308 7.22 -5.24 9.06
N LYS A 309 8.25 -5.93 8.59
CA LYS A 309 8.12 -7.05 7.66
C LYS A 309 7.24 -8.19 8.19
N ARG A 310 7.31 -8.46 9.49
CA ARG A 310 6.54 -9.55 10.11
C ARG A 310 5.03 -9.31 10.11
N ALA A 311 4.60 -8.04 10.13
CA ALA A 311 3.18 -7.72 9.96
C ALA A 311 2.72 -8.07 8.54
N LEU A 312 3.54 -7.72 7.53
CA LEU A 312 3.29 -8.06 6.13
C LEU A 312 3.31 -9.59 5.88
N ASP A 313 4.19 -10.34 6.56
CA ASP A 313 4.23 -11.80 6.45
C ASP A 313 2.90 -12.47 6.86
N SER A 314 2.08 -11.79 7.66
CA SER A 314 0.75 -12.31 8.04
C SER A 314 -0.22 -12.46 6.85
N LEU A 315 0.05 -11.76 5.74
CA LEU A 315 -0.71 -11.85 4.49
C LEU A 315 -0.16 -12.91 3.55
N TYR A 316 1.06 -13.40 3.80
CA TYR A 316 1.72 -14.35 2.91
C TYR A 316 0.92 -15.64 2.80
N LEU A 317 0.63 -16.05 1.58
CA LEU A 317 -0.25 -17.15 1.19
C LEU A 317 -1.73 -16.96 1.56
N LYS A 318 -2.15 -15.74 1.99
CA LYS A 318 -3.45 -15.47 2.59
C LYS A 318 -4.11 -14.17 2.13
N LEU A 319 -3.84 -13.71 0.90
CA LEU A 319 -4.54 -12.51 0.38
C LEU A 319 -6.06 -12.70 0.44
N GLY A 320 -6.77 -11.67 0.88
CA GLY A 320 -8.22 -11.69 1.08
C GLY A 320 -8.67 -12.30 2.40
N GLN A 321 -7.76 -12.45 3.35
CA GLN A 321 -8.07 -13.01 4.68
C GLN A 321 -7.65 -12.04 5.79
N THR A 322 -6.36 -11.91 6.05
CA THR A 322 -5.83 -11.12 7.17
C THR A 322 -6.21 -9.66 7.12
N GLU A 323 -6.01 -9.01 5.98
CA GLU A 323 -6.29 -7.59 5.78
C GLU A 323 -7.79 -7.29 5.82
N ILE A 324 -8.61 -8.24 5.40
CA ILE A 324 -10.07 -8.15 5.44
C ILE A 324 -10.56 -8.25 6.90
N ASP A 325 -10.11 -9.27 7.63
CA ASP A 325 -10.51 -9.44 9.03
C ASP A 325 -10.08 -8.26 9.90
N ASP A 326 -8.89 -7.69 9.66
CA ASP A 326 -8.39 -6.52 10.39
C ASP A 326 -9.25 -5.28 10.19
N MET A 327 -9.71 -5.00 8.95
CA MET A 327 -10.55 -3.83 8.65
C MET A 327 -11.94 -3.97 9.25
N ALA A 328 -12.52 -5.18 9.26
CA ALA A 328 -13.78 -5.45 9.95
C ALA A 328 -13.67 -5.14 11.46
N GLU A 329 -12.55 -5.47 12.12
CA GLU A 329 -12.31 -5.10 13.53
C GLU A 329 -12.21 -3.58 13.70
N GLY A 330 -11.60 -2.87 12.74
CA GLY A 330 -11.58 -1.39 12.76
C GLY A 330 -12.96 -0.77 12.72
N VAL A 331 -13.88 -1.31 11.91
CA VAL A 331 -15.29 -0.87 11.89
C VAL A 331 -15.98 -1.18 13.23
N LYS A 332 -15.79 -2.38 13.76
CA LYS A 332 -16.38 -2.78 15.04
C LYS A 332 -15.90 -1.90 16.20
N ALA A 333 -14.65 -1.44 16.18
CA ALA A 333 -14.12 -0.52 17.18
C ALA A 333 -14.88 0.82 17.22
N LEU A 334 -15.41 1.28 16.07
CA LEU A 334 -16.23 2.48 16.00
C LEU A 334 -17.61 2.32 16.63
N TRP A 335 -18.10 1.10 16.84
CA TRP A 335 -19.45 0.86 17.41
C TRP A 335 -19.60 1.30 18.87
N SER A 336 -18.50 1.55 19.57
CA SER A 336 -18.50 2.15 20.90
C SER A 336 -18.93 3.62 20.89
N ARG A 337 -18.94 4.28 19.73
CA ARG A 337 -19.26 5.69 19.57
C ARG A 337 -20.78 5.87 19.37
N PRO A 338 -21.45 6.69 20.19
CA PRO A 338 -22.92 6.81 20.17
C PRO A 338 -23.46 7.36 18.85
N TYR A 339 -22.65 8.11 18.12
CA TYR A 339 -23.01 8.73 16.84
C TYR A 339 -22.77 7.80 15.62
N VAL A 340 -22.21 6.62 15.79
CA VAL A 340 -22.03 5.65 14.70
C VAL A 340 -23.26 4.75 14.61
N ASP A 341 -23.86 4.69 13.41
CA ASP A 341 -24.90 3.73 13.12
C ASP A 341 -24.30 2.43 12.59
N ARG A 342 -24.20 1.43 13.44
CA ARG A 342 -23.61 0.13 13.14
C ARG A 342 -24.37 -0.68 12.08
N THR A 343 -25.60 -0.31 11.77
CA THR A 343 -26.42 -1.00 10.76
C THR A 343 -26.29 -0.39 9.37
N ARG A 344 -25.67 0.80 9.26
CA ARG A 344 -25.53 1.58 8.04
C ARG A 344 -24.07 1.83 7.69
N VAL A 345 -23.33 0.74 7.44
CA VAL A 345 -21.91 0.81 7.07
C VAL A 345 -21.74 0.40 5.63
N GLY A 346 -21.17 1.29 4.82
CA GLY A 346 -20.77 1.05 3.44
C GLY A 346 -19.27 1.03 3.29
N ILE A 347 -18.78 0.41 2.21
CA ILE A 347 -17.36 0.34 1.87
C ILE A 347 -17.16 0.49 0.38
N TYR A 348 -16.12 1.20 -0.04
CA TYR A 348 -15.82 1.39 -1.46
C TYR A 348 -14.32 1.42 -1.75
N GLY A 349 -13.99 0.95 -2.94
CA GLY A 349 -12.62 0.98 -3.45
C GLY A 349 -12.50 0.54 -4.90
N THR A 350 -11.30 0.70 -5.44
CA THR A 350 -10.97 0.35 -6.84
C THR A 350 -9.77 -0.59 -6.84
N SER A 351 -9.72 -1.52 -7.81
CA SER A 351 -8.61 -2.47 -7.95
C SER A 351 -8.54 -3.40 -6.73
N TYR A 352 -7.40 -3.51 -6.04
CA TYR A 352 -7.34 -4.21 -4.76
C TYR A 352 -8.38 -3.66 -3.77
N GLY A 353 -8.61 -2.33 -3.77
CA GLY A 353 -9.67 -1.72 -2.94
C GLY A 353 -11.08 -2.18 -3.32
N GLY A 354 -11.34 -2.42 -4.60
CA GLY A 354 -12.58 -3.06 -5.06
C GLY A 354 -12.70 -4.50 -4.58
N TYR A 355 -11.60 -5.25 -4.61
CA TYR A 355 -11.52 -6.59 -4.04
C TYR A 355 -11.76 -6.58 -2.52
N SER A 356 -11.10 -5.69 -1.80
CA SER A 356 -11.30 -5.53 -0.36
C SER A 356 -12.76 -5.21 -0.03
N ALA A 357 -13.36 -4.22 -0.73
CA ALA A 357 -14.76 -3.85 -0.51
C ALA A 357 -15.72 -5.03 -0.78
N LEU A 358 -15.46 -5.79 -1.83
CA LEU A 358 -16.23 -6.99 -2.17
C LEU A 358 -16.08 -8.09 -1.11
N MET A 359 -14.84 -8.40 -0.71
CA MET A 359 -14.55 -9.44 0.29
C MET A 359 -15.12 -9.09 1.66
N GLU A 360 -15.07 -7.81 2.06
CA GLU A 360 -15.68 -7.33 3.30
C GLU A 360 -17.19 -7.57 3.31
N LEU A 361 -17.88 -7.18 2.24
CA LEU A 361 -19.34 -7.40 2.14
C LEU A 361 -19.71 -8.89 2.18
N LEU A 362 -18.89 -9.74 1.55
CA LEU A 362 -19.17 -11.18 1.45
C LEU A 362 -18.74 -11.96 2.70
N ARG A 363 -17.61 -11.60 3.32
CA ARG A 363 -17.09 -12.32 4.50
C ARG A 363 -17.66 -11.80 5.82
N HIS A 364 -17.94 -10.50 5.89
CA HIS A 364 -18.46 -9.81 7.07
C HIS A 364 -19.84 -9.16 6.83
N PRO A 365 -20.86 -9.95 6.38
CA PRO A 365 -22.18 -9.43 6.01
C PRO A 365 -22.97 -8.85 7.20
N ASP A 366 -22.51 -9.07 8.43
CA ASP A 366 -23.09 -8.50 9.64
C ASP A 366 -22.41 -7.18 10.06
N VAL A 367 -21.34 -6.79 9.37
CA VAL A 367 -20.61 -5.53 9.56
C VAL A 367 -20.92 -4.53 8.44
N PHE A 368 -20.97 -5.00 7.19
CA PHE A 368 -21.14 -4.15 6.01
C PHE A 368 -22.53 -4.38 5.37
N ALA A 369 -23.29 -3.28 5.25
CA ALA A 369 -24.60 -3.27 4.62
C ALA A 369 -24.55 -3.02 3.12
N ALA A 370 -23.52 -2.32 2.62
CA ALA A 370 -23.36 -2.01 1.18
C ALA A 370 -21.89 -1.94 0.78
N ALA A 371 -21.58 -2.31 -0.46
CA ALA A 371 -20.25 -2.14 -1.06
C ALA A 371 -20.32 -1.64 -2.50
N SER A 372 -19.40 -0.72 -2.85
CA SER A 372 -19.12 -0.33 -4.23
C SER A 372 -17.74 -0.87 -4.62
N ALA A 373 -17.70 -1.93 -5.41
CA ALA A 373 -16.50 -2.63 -5.84
C ALA A 373 -16.18 -2.28 -7.29
N SER A 374 -15.11 -1.53 -7.52
CA SER A 374 -14.69 -1.09 -8.85
C SER A 374 -13.48 -1.87 -9.34
N SER A 375 -13.56 -2.42 -10.54
CA SER A 375 -12.49 -3.18 -11.22
C SER A 375 -11.75 -4.17 -10.29
N PRO A 376 -12.48 -5.02 -9.54
CA PRO A 376 -11.87 -5.91 -8.55
C PRO A 376 -11.21 -7.12 -9.20
N PRO A 377 -9.99 -7.54 -8.83
CA PRO A 377 -9.59 -8.93 -8.97
C PRO A 377 -10.50 -9.77 -8.06
N THR A 378 -11.20 -10.76 -8.60
CA THR A 378 -12.19 -11.55 -7.86
C THR A 378 -11.69 -12.96 -7.54
N ASP A 379 -10.65 -13.38 -8.24
CA ASP A 379 -9.87 -14.59 -7.99
C ASP A 379 -8.42 -14.32 -8.41
N TRP A 380 -7.50 -14.58 -7.52
CA TRP A 380 -6.07 -14.34 -7.76
C TRP A 380 -5.48 -15.23 -8.86
N ARG A 381 -6.17 -16.30 -9.27
CA ARG A 381 -5.82 -17.13 -10.45
C ARG A 381 -5.99 -16.36 -11.77
N ASN A 382 -6.78 -15.27 -11.77
CA ASN A 382 -7.06 -14.43 -12.94
C ASN A 382 -6.22 -13.15 -12.98
N TYR A 383 -5.20 -13.04 -12.11
CA TYR A 383 -4.31 -11.88 -12.09
C TYR A 383 -2.89 -12.26 -12.54
N ASP A 384 -2.01 -11.26 -12.77
CA ASP A 384 -0.67 -11.53 -13.28
C ASP A 384 0.20 -12.32 -12.30
N THR A 385 1.11 -13.13 -12.86
CA THR A 385 1.95 -14.05 -12.08
C THR A 385 2.99 -13.31 -11.23
N ILE A 386 3.57 -12.22 -11.75
CA ILE A 386 4.65 -11.51 -11.06
C ILE A 386 4.16 -10.87 -9.75
N TYR A 387 2.92 -10.39 -9.72
CA TYR A 387 2.28 -9.85 -8.52
C TYR A 387 1.75 -10.99 -7.65
N THR A 388 0.91 -11.84 -8.22
CA THR A 388 0.16 -12.84 -7.44
C THR A 388 1.07 -13.87 -6.79
N GLU A 389 2.02 -14.45 -7.56
CA GLU A 389 2.89 -15.51 -7.04
C GLU A 389 3.90 -15.00 -5.99
N ARG A 390 4.20 -13.71 -5.97
CA ARG A 390 4.98 -13.08 -4.89
C ARG A 390 4.30 -13.27 -3.53
N TYR A 391 2.99 -13.16 -3.47
CA TYR A 391 2.22 -13.20 -2.23
C TYR A 391 1.57 -14.56 -1.97
N MET A 392 1.26 -15.32 -3.02
CA MET A 392 0.40 -16.50 -2.95
C MET A 392 1.05 -17.80 -3.43
N TRP A 393 2.27 -17.74 -4.00
CA TRP A 393 2.91 -18.83 -4.76
C TRP A 393 2.07 -19.24 -5.96
N THR A 394 2.29 -20.47 -6.50
CA THR A 394 1.43 -20.96 -7.59
C THR A 394 0.13 -21.53 -7.05
N PRO A 395 -0.95 -21.58 -7.88
CA PRO A 395 -2.21 -22.18 -7.47
C PRO A 395 -2.10 -23.65 -7.04
N GLU A 396 -1.15 -24.40 -7.61
CA GLU A 396 -0.90 -25.80 -7.25
C GLU A 396 -0.26 -25.93 -5.87
N GLU A 397 0.64 -25.00 -5.52
CA GLU A 397 1.36 -25.01 -4.23
C GLU A 397 0.49 -24.50 -3.08
N ASN A 398 -0.48 -23.60 -3.36
CA ASN A 398 -1.31 -22.93 -2.37
C ASN A 398 -2.81 -22.94 -2.75
N ALA A 399 -3.35 -24.05 -3.23
CA ALA A 399 -4.74 -24.13 -3.67
C ALA A 399 -5.74 -23.64 -2.61
N ALA A 400 -5.52 -23.97 -1.35
CA ALA A 400 -6.39 -23.54 -0.23
C ALA A 400 -6.38 -22.02 -0.01
N GLY A 401 -5.21 -21.36 -0.14
CA GLY A 401 -5.10 -19.91 -0.04
C GLY A 401 -5.82 -19.20 -1.18
N TYR A 402 -5.65 -19.68 -2.41
CA TYR A 402 -6.39 -19.14 -3.57
C TYR A 402 -7.91 -19.34 -3.41
N ASP A 403 -8.36 -20.48 -2.92
CA ASP A 403 -9.78 -20.72 -2.67
C ASP A 403 -10.32 -19.77 -1.59
N ALA A 404 -9.60 -19.59 -0.48
CA ALA A 404 -9.99 -18.67 0.58
C ALA A 404 -9.95 -17.18 0.16
N GLY A 405 -9.12 -16.83 -0.81
CA GLY A 405 -9.05 -15.48 -1.41
C GLY A 405 -10.01 -15.26 -2.57
N SER A 406 -10.78 -16.28 -3.00
CA SER A 406 -11.70 -16.15 -4.13
C SER A 406 -13.08 -15.65 -3.71
N ALA A 407 -13.51 -14.50 -4.24
CA ALA A 407 -14.83 -13.92 -3.96
C ALA A 407 -15.98 -14.86 -4.38
N MET A 408 -15.79 -15.68 -5.42
CA MET A 408 -16.80 -16.62 -5.86
C MET A 408 -17.17 -17.65 -4.79
N LYS A 409 -16.24 -18.03 -3.90
CA LYS A 409 -16.50 -18.94 -2.78
C LYS A 409 -17.49 -18.41 -1.75
N TYR A 410 -17.67 -17.08 -1.73
CA TYR A 410 -18.53 -16.42 -0.76
C TYR A 410 -19.80 -15.81 -1.40
N ALA A 411 -20.03 -16.04 -2.70
CA ALA A 411 -21.17 -15.45 -3.43
C ALA A 411 -22.53 -15.69 -2.74
N GLU A 412 -22.75 -16.90 -2.20
CA GLU A 412 -23.98 -17.26 -1.47
C GLU A 412 -24.19 -16.43 -0.18
N ARG A 413 -23.10 -15.86 0.38
CA ARG A 413 -23.14 -15.10 1.63
C ARG A 413 -23.56 -13.64 1.43
N LEU A 414 -23.73 -13.17 0.20
CA LEU A 414 -24.18 -11.79 -0.07
C LEU A 414 -25.53 -11.55 0.58
N LYS A 415 -25.57 -10.64 1.56
CA LYS A 415 -26.79 -10.16 2.24
C LYS A 415 -27.06 -8.68 1.96
N GLY A 416 -26.01 -7.85 1.93
CA GLY A 416 -26.07 -6.40 1.69
C GLY A 416 -26.18 -6.05 0.21
N ARG A 417 -26.19 -4.73 -0.06
CA ARG A 417 -26.24 -4.18 -1.43
C ARG A 417 -24.83 -4.15 -2.05
N LEU A 418 -24.71 -4.57 -3.30
CA LEU A 418 -23.44 -4.54 -4.06
C LEU A 418 -23.63 -3.71 -5.33
N LEU A 419 -22.78 -2.69 -5.54
CA LEU A 419 -22.54 -2.05 -6.83
C LEU A 419 -21.21 -2.56 -7.37
N LEU A 420 -21.26 -3.32 -8.47
CA LEU A 420 -20.09 -3.81 -9.19
C LEU A 420 -19.83 -2.94 -10.41
N TYR A 421 -18.59 -2.51 -10.61
CA TYR A 421 -18.15 -1.79 -11.80
C TYR A 421 -16.91 -2.44 -12.43
N TYR A 422 -16.85 -2.45 -13.76
CA TYR A 422 -15.64 -2.77 -14.52
C TYR A 422 -15.60 -2.06 -15.87
N GLY A 423 -14.41 -1.76 -16.38
CA GLY A 423 -14.17 -1.25 -17.72
C GLY A 423 -13.98 -2.40 -18.71
N THR A 424 -14.59 -2.30 -19.92
CA THR A 424 -14.49 -3.38 -20.93
C THR A 424 -13.11 -3.47 -21.58
N ALA A 425 -12.31 -2.39 -21.54
CA ALA A 425 -10.94 -2.33 -22.05
C ALA A 425 -9.88 -2.40 -20.91
N ASP A 426 -10.26 -2.89 -19.72
CA ASP A 426 -9.33 -3.06 -18.61
C ASP A 426 -8.29 -4.14 -18.94
N ASN A 427 -7.04 -3.73 -19.14
CA ASN A 427 -5.90 -4.59 -19.45
C ASN A 427 -5.02 -4.90 -18.22
N ASN A 428 -5.40 -4.39 -17.04
CA ASN A 428 -4.78 -4.69 -15.76
C ASN A 428 -5.59 -5.78 -15.03
N VAL A 429 -6.82 -5.45 -14.60
CA VAL A 429 -7.75 -6.45 -14.04
C VAL A 429 -8.74 -6.84 -15.12
N HIS A 430 -8.43 -7.90 -15.85
CA HIS A 430 -9.21 -8.32 -17.00
C HIS A 430 -10.70 -8.51 -16.64
N PRO A 431 -11.65 -8.05 -17.49
CA PRO A 431 -13.10 -8.14 -17.26
C PRO A 431 -13.62 -9.54 -16.89
N ALA A 432 -12.90 -10.60 -17.25
CA ALA A 432 -13.22 -11.98 -16.86
C ALA A 432 -13.37 -12.15 -15.34
N ASN A 433 -12.64 -11.36 -14.50
CA ASN A 433 -12.82 -11.35 -13.07
C ASN A 433 -14.26 -11.00 -12.68
N SER A 434 -14.75 -9.87 -13.16
CA SER A 434 -16.14 -9.43 -12.89
C SER A 434 -17.18 -10.38 -13.49
N LEU A 435 -16.95 -10.88 -14.71
CA LEU A 435 -17.89 -11.81 -15.36
C LEU A 435 -18.01 -13.15 -14.62
N GLN A 436 -16.93 -13.70 -14.08
CA GLN A 436 -16.97 -14.91 -13.26
C GLN A 436 -17.72 -14.68 -11.94
N LEU A 437 -17.50 -13.53 -11.27
CA LEU A 437 -18.26 -13.17 -10.09
C LEU A 437 -19.76 -13.01 -10.38
N ILE A 438 -20.12 -12.30 -11.46
CA ILE A 438 -21.51 -12.14 -11.91
C ILE A 438 -22.18 -13.49 -12.07
N LYS A 439 -21.50 -14.43 -12.76
CA LYS A 439 -22.01 -15.81 -12.92
C LYS A 439 -22.27 -16.48 -11.57
N SER A 440 -21.34 -16.38 -10.63
CA SER A 440 -21.46 -17.00 -9.31
C SER A 440 -22.59 -16.39 -8.48
N LEU A 441 -22.75 -15.06 -8.51
CA LEU A 441 -23.85 -14.38 -7.83
C LEU A 441 -25.21 -14.73 -8.42
N GLN A 442 -25.33 -14.83 -9.76
CA GLN A 442 -26.56 -15.26 -10.43
C GLN A 442 -26.93 -16.71 -10.10
N GLN A 443 -25.94 -17.62 -10.09
CA GLN A 443 -26.13 -19.01 -9.69
C GLN A 443 -26.58 -19.13 -8.20
N ALA A 444 -26.10 -18.24 -7.34
CA ALA A 444 -26.52 -18.14 -5.95
C ALA A 444 -27.86 -17.40 -5.75
N GLY A 445 -28.52 -16.97 -6.83
CA GLY A 445 -29.81 -16.23 -6.77
C GLY A 445 -29.69 -14.87 -6.13
N LYS A 446 -28.51 -14.20 -6.19
CA LYS A 446 -28.26 -12.90 -5.58
C LYS A 446 -28.52 -11.75 -6.54
N SER A 447 -29.15 -10.70 -6.04
CA SER A 447 -29.34 -9.43 -6.75
C SER A 447 -28.21 -8.46 -6.44
N PHE A 448 -27.77 -7.70 -7.45
CA PHE A 448 -26.75 -6.67 -7.31
C PHE A 448 -26.91 -5.62 -8.42
N ASP A 449 -26.37 -4.43 -8.17
CA ASP A 449 -26.27 -3.37 -9.16
C ASP A 449 -25.01 -3.55 -10.01
N LEU A 450 -25.12 -3.36 -11.32
CA LEU A 450 -24.00 -3.48 -12.25
C LEU A 450 -23.88 -2.21 -13.08
N GLN A 451 -22.68 -1.65 -13.14
CA GLN A 451 -22.33 -0.63 -14.11
C GLN A 451 -21.11 -1.07 -14.92
N VAL A 452 -21.24 -1.03 -16.24
CA VAL A 452 -20.14 -1.32 -17.16
C VAL A 452 -19.63 0.00 -17.73
N GLY A 453 -18.31 0.15 -17.82
CA GLY A 453 -17.63 1.25 -18.52
C GLY A 453 -17.22 0.81 -19.92
N PRO A 454 -18.04 1.06 -20.97
CA PRO A 454 -17.65 0.72 -22.34
C PRO A 454 -16.37 1.45 -22.74
N ASP A 455 -15.40 0.72 -23.29
CA ASP A 455 -14.09 1.20 -23.74
C ASP A 455 -13.25 1.88 -22.63
N GLN A 456 -13.68 1.78 -21.35
CA GLN A 456 -12.89 2.24 -20.23
C GLN A 456 -11.84 1.20 -19.84
N GLY A 457 -10.63 1.67 -19.51
CA GLY A 457 -9.55 0.87 -18.96
C GLY A 457 -9.73 0.62 -17.45
N HIS A 458 -8.60 0.41 -16.75
CA HIS A 458 -8.58 0.19 -15.30
C HIS A 458 -9.00 1.46 -14.53
N SER A 459 -10.24 1.52 -14.09
CA SER A 459 -10.82 2.72 -13.44
C SER A 459 -11.88 2.36 -12.42
N GLY A 460 -12.30 3.37 -11.64
CA GLY A 460 -13.44 3.27 -10.71
C GLY A 460 -14.75 3.75 -11.34
N VAL A 461 -15.85 3.38 -10.70
CA VAL A 461 -17.16 3.93 -10.98
C VAL A 461 -17.18 5.45 -10.77
N ASN A 462 -17.98 6.17 -11.52
CA ASN A 462 -18.19 7.60 -11.33
C ASN A 462 -18.65 7.89 -9.88
N GLN A 463 -18.04 8.89 -9.25
CA GLN A 463 -18.32 9.25 -7.85
C GLN A 463 -19.77 9.60 -7.61
N GLN A 464 -20.44 10.32 -8.54
CA GLN A 464 -21.86 10.64 -8.40
C GLN A 464 -22.70 9.36 -8.35
N ARG A 465 -22.49 8.40 -9.27
CA ARG A 465 -23.21 7.13 -9.29
C ARG A 465 -22.96 6.31 -8.02
N MET A 466 -21.72 6.31 -7.51
CA MET A 466 -21.38 5.66 -6.26
C MET A 466 -22.17 6.29 -5.08
N MET A 467 -22.23 7.61 -5.03
CA MET A 467 -22.97 8.30 -3.94
C MET A 467 -24.48 8.12 -4.05
N GLU A 468 -25.07 8.12 -5.26
CA GLU A 468 -26.47 7.75 -5.46
C GLU A 468 -26.76 6.36 -4.86
N PHE A 469 -25.89 5.37 -5.18
CA PHE A 469 -26.04 4.01 -4.64
C PHE A 469 -25.96 3.98 -3.10
N PHE A 470 -25.01 4.70 -2.47
CA PHE A 470 -24.89 4.71 -1.02
C PHE A 470 -26.01 5.50 -0.34
N ILE A 471 -26.48 6.61 -0.92
CA ILE A 471 -27.62 7.36 -0.40
C ILE A 471 -28.88 6.47 -0.43
N ASP A 472 -29.14 5.81 -1.56
CA ASP A 472 -30.26 4.88 -1.66
C ASP A 472 -30.17 3.74 -0.65
N SER A 473 -28.98 3.11 -0.54
CA SER A 473 -28.78 1.90 0.27
C SER A 473 -28.70 2.14 1.77
N LEU A 474 -28.17 3.30 2.20
CA LEU A 474 -27.81 3.54 3.61
C LEU A 474 -28.58 4.69 4.25
N ILE A 475 -29.25 5.53 3.46
CA ILE A 475 -30.05 6.66 3.98
C ILE A 475 -31.52 6.43 3.68
N LEU A 476 -31.92 6.26 2.43
CA LEU A 476 -33.32 6.20 2.02
C LEU A 476 -33.95 4.83 2.31
N ASP A 477 -33.28 3.73 1.96
CA ASP A 477 -33.80 2.36 2.20
C ASP A 477 -33.76 1.94 3.68
N ALA A 478 -32.97 2.64 4.52
CA ALA A 478 -32.89 2.35 5.95
C ALA A 478 -34.21 2.60 6.70
N ASP A 479 -35.08 3.46 6.17
CA ASP A 479 -36.36 3.79 6.75
C ASP A 479 -37.51 2.88 6.25
N VAL A 480 -37.24 1.96 5.32
CA VAL A 480 -38.22 0.99 4.79
C VAL A 480 -38.22 -0.26 5.68
N PRO A 481 -39.32 -0.60 6.39
CA PRO A 481 -39.41 -1.82 7.18
C PRO A 481 -39.09 -3.07 6.37
N ASP A 482 -38.41 -4.05 6.98
CA ASP A 482 -37.96 -5.32 6.32
C ASP A 482 -39.07 -6.07 5.58
N GLY A 483 -40.34 -5.85 5.94
CA GLY A 483 -41.52 -6.42 5.27
C GLY A 483 -41.93 -5.74 3.96
N ALA A 484 -41.49 -4.50 3.71
CA ALA A 484 -41.83 -3.73 2.51
C ALA A 484 -40.79 -3.86 1.39
N ARG A 485 -39.62 -4.46 1.67
CA ARG A 485 -38.53 -4.74 0.69
C ARG A 485 -38.87 -5.88 -0.29
N LYS A 486 -40.09 -6.42 -0.25
CA LYS A 486 -40.53 -7.46 -1.17
C LYS A 486 -41.06 -6.86 -2.47
N THR A 487 -40.26 -6.95 -3.51
CA THR A 487 -40.64 -7.23 -4.88
C THR A 487 -41.70 -6.32 -5.51
N ASP A 488 -41.26 -5.22 -6.09
CA ASP A 488 -42.01 -4.61 -7.19
C ASP A 488 -41.27 -4.77 -8.54
N HIS A 489 -40.97 -6.03 -8.89
CA HIS A 489 -40.61 -6.43 -10.26
C HIS A 489 -41.65 -7.45 -10.81
N GLY A 490 -42.88 -7.29 -10.38
CA GLY A 490 -44.03 -7.98 -10.97
C GLY A 490 -44.52 -7.22 -12.20
N GLY A 491 -43.94 -7.49 -13.35
CA GLY A 491 -44.38 -6.98 -14.62
C GLY A 491 -45.86 -7.33 -14.87
N GLN A 492 -46.73 -6.36 -14.85
CA GLN A 492 -48.03 -6.48 -15.55
C GLN A 492 -47.78 -6.49 -17.05
N ARG A 493 -47.73 -7.69 -17.63
CA ARG A 493 -48.11 -7.86 -19.06
C ARG A 493 -49.57 -7.51 -19.17
N ARG A 494 -49.89 -6.38 -19.75
CA ARG A 494 -51.21 -6.19 -20.40
C ARG A 494 -51.10 -6.66 -21.83
N GLN A 495 -52.11 -7.46 -22.20
CA GLN A 495 -52.38 -8.00 -23.51
C GLN A 495 -52.49 -6.93 -24.60
#